data_8a81f200e9327e5f76cbfa477a99a8f5
#
_entry.id   8a81f200e9327e5f76cbfa477a99a8f5
#
_cell.length_a   1.000
_cell.length_b   1.000
_cell.length_c   1.000
_cell.angle_alpha   90.00
_cell.angle_beta   90.00
_cell.angle_gamma   90.00
#
_symmetry.space_group_name_H-M   'P 1'
#
loop_
_entity.id
_entity.type
_entity.pdbx_description
1 polymer ?
#
loop_
_entity_poly.entity_id
_entity_poly.type
_entity_poly.pdbx_seq_one_letter_code
_entity_poly.pdbx_strand_id
1 'polypeptide(L)'
;MVAETVRLLPEQTRIEAIGTARAVTSAQLFPETAGRVTRVMFSAGDYVQSGQPLLELDARQERLAVDAARVQVREAEQLLGRYRRIEDTGAISESQIEAGETALDSARVALQQAQVALADRTIRAPFSGHIGLTDVDPGDRVSDATAIAQLDQRSRLYIDFPAPEEVFASLREGQVVEAVAFSEPGTTRDARIISTDSSITNDSRNFTARAEISNSDDRLRPGMSFRVTFTRNNTSRPSVPEEAIVWGGEGSHIFVVRDGKAVRVPVTITSRRDGQVLVDGKVNARDRVIVKGVQKVRDGQAIRLVRPTRVPAEDVELRPSGQSEAGNDGG
;
A
#
# COMPACT_ATOMS: atom_id res chain seq x y z
N MET A 1 -10.05 -39.92 -35.33
CA MET A 1 -10.09 -38.52 -34.91
C MET A 1 -9.58 -38.43 -33.48
N VAL A 2 -8.92 -37.32 -33.09
CA VAL A 2 -8.46 -37.11 -31.71
C VAL A 2 -9.47 -36.21 -31.02
N ALA A 3 -9.88 -36.60 -29.82
CA ALA A 3 -10.76 -35.79 -28.99
C ALA A 3 -10.12 -35.55 -27.60
N GLU A 4 -10.31 -34.36 -27.08
CA GLU A 4 -9.88 -33.96 -25.74
C GLU A 4 -11.08 -33.70 -24.81
N THR A 5 -10.84 -33.88 -23.53
CA THR A 5 -11.88 -33.69 -22.52
C THR A 5 -11.95 -32.20 -22.13
N VAL A 6 -13.15 -31.66 -22.18
CA VAL A 6 -13.43 -30.29 -21.74
C VAL A 6 -13.21 -30.15 -20.24
N ARG A 7 -12.50 -29.09 -19.86
CA ARG A 7 -12.30 -28.69 -18.46
C ARG A 7 -13.00 -27.38 -18.22
N LEU A 8 -13.50 -27.18 -17.02
CA LEU A 8 -13.98 -25.86 -16.59
C LEU A 8 -12.80 -25.08 -16.03
N LEU A 9 -12.52 -23.92 -16.60
CA LEU A 9 -11.52 -22.99 -16.10
C LEU A 9 -12.20 -21.67 -15.70
N PRO A 10 -11.74 -21.03 -14.63
CA PRO A 10 -12.25 -19.71 -14.24
C PRO A 10 -11.88 -18.70 -15.33
N GLU A 11 -12.88 -17.98 -15.79
CA GLU A 11 -12.65 -16.82 -16.64
C GLU A 11 -12.03 -15.71 -15.79
N GLN A 12 -10.85 -15.23 -16.16
CA GLN A 12 -10.15 -14.19 -15.41
C GLN A 12 -10.21 -12.87 -16.18
N THR A 13 -10.74 -11.86 -15.54
CA THR A 13 -10.68 -10.48 -16.05
C THR A 13 -9.60 -9.72 -15.31
N ARG A 14 -8.63 -9.20 -16.06
CA ARG A 14 -7.60 -8.30 -15.53
C ARG A 14 -8.17 -6.89 -15.50
N ILE A 15 -8.11 -6.28 -14.34
CA ILE A 15 -8.59 -4.91 -14.09
C ILE A 15 -7.40 -4.06 -13.72
N GLU A 16 -7.31 -2.91 -14.36
CA GLU A 16 -6.26 -1.92 -14.09
C GLU A 16 -6.89 -0.65 -13.55
N ALA A 17 -6.30 -0.09 -12.50
CA ALA A 17 -6.68 1.18 -11.91
C ALA A 17 -5.44 2.05 -11.70
N ILE A 18 -5.64 3.36 -11.71
CA ILE A 18 -4.59 4.31 -11.35
C ILE A 18 -4.82 4.76 -9.92
N GLY A 19 -3.82 4.52 -9.07
CA GLY A 19 -3.82 4.92 -7.66
C GLY A 19 -2.76 5.97 -7.37
N THR A 20 -2.92 6.64 -6.23
CA THR A 20 -1.96 7.62 -5.71
C THR A 20 -1.38 7.15 -4.39
N ALA A 21 -0.06 7.21 -4.27
CA ALA A 21 0.64 6.86 -3.04
C ALA A 21 0.45 7.93 -1.96
N ARG A 22 0.30 7.48 -0.71
CA ARG A 22 0.26 8.32 0.49
C ARG A 22 1.20 7.73 1.55
N ALA A 23 1.80 8.60 2.36
CA ALA A 23 2.52 8.15 3.54
C ALA A 23 1.54 7.49 4.54
N VAL A 24 2.05 6.52 5.32
CA VAL A 24 1.25 5.89 6.40
C VAL A 24 0.83 6.93 7.43
N THR A 25 1.76 7.80 7.80
CA THR A 25 1.52 8.96 8.65
C THR A 25 2.19 10.16 8.01
N SER A 26 1.48 11.27 7.97
CA SER A 26 1.93 12.51 7.36
C SER A 26 1.45 13.69 8.19
N ALA A 27 2.34 14.63 8.50
CA ALA A 27 2.00 15.84 9.22
C ALA A 27 2.76 17.05 8.67
N GLN A 28 2.04 18.13 8.46
CA GLN A 28 2.64 19.44 8.28
C GLN A 28 2.96 20.00 9.66
N LEU A 29 4.21 20.36 9.91
CA LEU A 29 4.67 20.87 11.18
C LEU A 29 4.46 22.37 11.25
N PHE A 30 3.92 22.82 12.39
CA PHE A 30 3.71 24.22 12.72
C PHE A 30 4.28 24.49 14.12
N PRO A 31 4.71 25.73 14.42
CA PRO A 31 5.05 26.13 15.78
C PRO A 31 3.79 26.22 16.65
N GLU A 32 3.89 25.85 17.93
CA GLU A 32 2.81 26.04 18.91
C GLU A 32 2.67 27.52 19.30
N THR A 33 3.75 28.31 19.18
CA THR A 33 3.78 29.72 19.55
C THR A 33 4.58 30.53 18.53
N ALA A 34 4.21 31.81 18.39
CA ALA A 34 4.97 32.75 17.56
C ALA A 34 6.33 33.08 18.20
N GLY A 35 7.37 33.24 17.39
CA GLY A 35 8.71 33.58 17.87
C GLY A 35 9.70 33.82 16.74
N ARG A 36 10.92 34.22 17.14
CA ARG A 36 12.05 34.30 16.22
C ARG A 36 12.82 33.00 16.25
N VAL A 37 13.12 32.45 15.09
CA VAL A 37 13.92 31.24 14.94
C VAL A 37 15.37 31.53 15.31
N THR A 38 15.93 30.73 16.21
CA THR A 38 17.33 30.81 16.62
C THR A 38 18.16 29.72 15.96
N ARG A 39 17.56 28.55 15.70
CA ARG A 39 18.26 27.41 15.10
C ARG A 39 17.30 26.51 14.35
N VAL A 40 17.73 26.00 13.19
CA VAL A 40 17.14 24.88 12.46
C VAL A 40 18.12 23.71 12.56
N MET A 41 17.65 22.53 12.98
CA MET A 41 18.46 21.37 13.34
C MET A 41 18.20 20.15 12.45
N PHE A 42 17.76 20.36 11.24
CA PHE A 42 17.56 19.32 10.24
C PHE A 42 17.88 19.85 8.85
N SER A 43 18.13 18.95 7.93
CA SER A 43 18.21 19.21 6.50
C SER A 43 17.08 18.50 5.76
N ALA A 44 16.69 19.02 4.60
CA ALA A 44 15.65 18.41 3.79
C ALA A 44 16.03 16.97 3.39
N GLY A 45 15.09 16.04 3.61
CA GLY A 45 15.29 14.63 3.34
C GLY A 45 15.84 13.81 4.51
N ASP A 46 16.30 14.47 5.60
CA ASP A 46 16.81 13.77 6.79
C ASP A 46 15.74 12.84 7.40
N TYR A 47 16.21 11.71 7.94
CA TYR A 47 15.40 10.88 8.81
C TYR A 47 15.50 11.39 10.25
N VAL A 48 14.37 11.71 10.86
CA VAL A 48 14.26 12.20 12.23
C VAL A 48 13.51 11.22 13.12
N GLN A 49 13.85 11.19 14.40
CA GLN A 49 13.20 10.34 15.39
C GLN A 49 12.08 11.10 16.11
N SER A 50 11.06 10.38 16.58
CA SER A 50 10.02 10.96 17.45
C SER A 50 10.63 11.67 18.66
N GLY A 51 10.17 12.90 18.95
CA GLY A 51 10.69 13.76 20.00
C GLY A 51 11.99 14.50 19.67
N GLN A 52 12.64 14.21 18.53
CA GLN A 52 13.86 14.93 18.11
C GLN A 52 13.55 16.42 17.91
N PRO A 53 14.37 17.33 18.48
CA PRO A 53 14.21 18.76 18.25
C PRO A 53 14.57 19.09 16.80
N LEU A 54 13.72 19.87 16.14
CA LEU A 54 13.84 20.26 14.74
C LEU A 54 14.13 21.75 14.58
N LEU A 55 13.50 22.57 15.40
CA LEU A 55 13.64 24.03 15.33
C LEU A 55 13.53 24.63 16.74
N GLU A 56 14.35 25.61 17.03
CA GLU A 56 14.33 26.37 18.29
C GLU A 56 13.93 27.81 18.02
N LEU A 57 13.02 28.33 18.87
CA LEU A 57 12.67 29.74 18.94
C LEU A 57 13.45 30.42 20.06
N ASP A 58 13.49 31.74 20.04
CA ASP A 58 14.05 32.52 21.13
C ASP A 58 13.24 32.30 22.43
N ALA A 59 13.88 31.69 23.42
CA ALA A 59 13.28 31.22 24.66
C ALA A 59 13.82 31.96 25.90
N ARG A 60 14.47 33.12 25.71
CA ARG A 60 15.13 33.84 26.84
C ARG A 60 14.14 34.26 27.91
N GLN A 61 12.96 34.75 27.54
CA GLN A 61 11.93 35.16 28.47
C GLN A 61 11.32 33.98 29.21
N GLU A 62 11.04 32.88 28.52
CA GLU A 62 10.46 31.68 29.11
C GLU A 62 11.41 30.99 30.08
N ARG A 63 12.72 30.99 29.79
CA ARG A 63 13.74 30.50 30.76
C ARG A 63 13.73 31.31 32.05
N LEU A 64 13.70 32.64 31.95
CA LEU A 64 13.59 33.51 33.12
C LEU A 64 12.27 33.30 33.88
N ALA A 65 11.16 33.09 33.18
CA ALA A 65 9.87 32.80 33.81
C ALA A 65 9.90 31.48 34.60
N VAL A 66 10.51 30.42 34.03
CA VAL A 66 10.72 29.13 34.73
C VAL A 66 11.58 29.34 35.98
N ASP A 67 12.66 30.10 35.89
CA ASP A 67 13.54 30.34 37.03
C ASP A 67 12.82 31.16 38.14
N ALA A 68 12.03 32.17 37.77
CA ALA A 68 11.21 32.91 38.70
C ALA A 68 10.17 32.04 39.43
N ALA A 69 9.44 31.20 38.65
CA ALA A 69 8.46 30.26 39.21
C ALA A 69 9.12 29.22 40.16
N ARG A 70 10.33 28.73 39.83
CA ARG A 70 11.10 27.86 40.74
C ARG A 70 11.44 28.51 42.07
N VAL A 71 11.75 29.83 42.08
CA VAL A 71 11.98 30.58 43.31
C VAL A 71 10.71 30.62 44.15
N GLN A 72 9.55 30.89 43.53
CA GLN A 72 8.26 30.95 44.24
C GLN A 72 7.90 29.60 44.89
N VAL A 73 8.09 28.46 44.14
CA VAL A 73 7.90 27.12 44.72
C VAL A 73 8.80 26.93 45.94
N ARG A 74 10.08 27.30 45.86
CA ARG A 74 11.03 27.15 46.97
C ARG A 74 10.66 28.00 48.17
N GLU A 75 10.17 29.23 47.97
CA GLU A 75 9.68 30.10 49.04
C GLU A 75 8.46 29.49 49.76
N ALA A 76 7.48 29.02 48.98
CA ALA A 76 6.29 28.37 49.54
C ALA A 76 6.64 27.07 50.28
N GLU A 77 7.54 26.25 49.77
CA GLU A 77 8.04 25.04 50.45
C GLU A 77 8.74 25.38 51.78
N GLN A 78 9.59 26.41 51.81
CA GLN A 78 10.26 26.84 53.02
C GLN A 78 9.28 27.42 54.06
N LEU A 79 8.26 28.17 53.62
CA LEU A 79 7.24 28.70 54.49
C LEU A 79 6.40 27.59 55.11
N LEU A 80 5.87 26.67 54.30
CA LEU A 80 5.11 25.52 54.77
C LEU A 80 5.95 24.63 55.69
N GLY A 81 7.23 24.40 55.35
CA GLY A 81 8.16 23.64 56.18
C GLY A 81 8.44 24.33 57.54
N ARG A 82 8.38 25.68 57.63
CA ARG A 82 8.42 26.38 58.93
C ARG A 82 7.13 26.18 59.69
N TYR A 83 5.95 26.30 59.09
CA TYR A 83 4.65 26.10 59.72
C TYR A 83 4.53 24.67 60.29
N ARG A 84 4.85 23.65 59.55
CA ARG A 84 4.82 22.24 59.98
C ARG A 84 5.76 21.94 61.15
N ARG A 85 6.92 22.62 61.27
CA ARG A 85 7.84 22.41 62.38
C ARG A 85 7.35 23.00 63.71
N ILE A 86 6.43 23.97 63.71
CA ILE A 86 5.89 24.59 64.89
C ILE A 86 4.41 24.20 65.12
N GLU A 87 3.86 23.36 64.34
CA GLU A 87 2.46 22.85 64.42
C GLU A 87 2.19 22.29 65.83
N ASP A 88 3.03 21.37 66.30
CA ASP A 88 2.90 20.74 67.63
C ASP A 88 2.99 21.68 68.80
N THR A 89 3.48 22.91 68.61
CA THR A 89 3.57 23.90 69.65
C THR A 89 2.29 24.72 69.92
N GLY A 90 1.27 24.52 69.03
CA GLY A 90 0.04 25.31 69.07
C GLY A 90 0.21 26.77 68.63
N ALA A 91 1.41 27.18 68.17
CA ALA A 91 1.71 28.53 67.72
C ALA A 91 1.17 28.89 66.33
N ILE A 92 0.64 27.94 65.63
CA ILE A 92 0.07 28.13 64.29
C ILE A 92 -1.29 27.42 64.21
N SER A 93 -2.24 28.02 63.48
CA SER A 93 -3.57 27.40 63.23
C SER A 93 -3.55 26.43 62.04
N GLU A 94 -4.42 25.43 62.07
CA GLU A 94 -4.62 24.50 60.96
C GLU A 94 -4.92 25.25 59.65
N SER A 95 -5.73 26.31 59.70
CA SER A 95 -6.05 27.14 58.53
C SER A 95 -4.82 27.84 57.94
N GLN A 96 -3.78 28.11 58.75
CA GLN A 96 -2.52 28.68 58.23
C GLN A 96 -1.66 27.62 57.52
N ILE A 97 -1.72 26.38 57.99
CA ILE A 97 -1.06 25.26 57.32
C ILE A 97 -1.75 24.97 55.98
N GLU A 98 -3.08 24.88 55.96
CA GLU A 98 -3.89 24.72 54.73
C GLU A 98 -3.64 25.86 53.75
N ALA A 99 -3.55 27.10 54.21
CA ALA A 99 -3.20 28.22 53.34
C ALA A 99 -1.78 28.10 52.77
N GLY A 100 -0.82 27.58 53.56
CA GLY A 100 0.55 27.31 53.11
C GLY A 100 0.60 26.17 52.06
N GLU A 101 -0.19 25.14 52.24
CA GLU A 101 -0.31 24.06 51.27
C GLU A 101 -0.92 24.54 49.94
N THR A 102 -2.01 25.31 50.02
CA THR A 102 -2.64 25.94 48.86
C THR A 102 -1.67 26.85 48.10
N ALA A 103 -0.86 27.66 48.86
CA ALA A 103 0.13 28.54 48.26
C ALA A 103 1.24 27.72 47.53
N LEU A 104 1.69 26.63 48.12
CA LEU A 104 2.67 25.74 47.49
C LEU A 104 2.11 25.10 46.20
N ASP A 105 0.89 24.60 46.26
CA ASP A 105 0.28 23.97 45.08
C ASP A 105 0.03 24.99 43.95
N SER A 106 -0.37 26.24 44.31
CA SER A 106 -0.48 27.32 43.35
C SER A 106 0.87 27.66 42.69
N ALA A 107 1.96 27.72 43.48
CA ALA A 107 3.30 27.96 42.96
C ALA A 107 3.78 26.81 42.03
N ARG A 108 3.46 25.55 42.35
CA ARG A 108 3.78 24.40 41.50
C ARG A 108 3.06 24.45 40.17
N VAL A 109 1.78 24.81 40.16
CA VAL A 109 1.00 25.00 38.94
C VAL A 109 1.62 26.09 38.07
N ALA A 110 2.01 27.25 38.69
CA ALA A 110 2.67 28.32 37.96
C ALA A 110 4.01 27.90 37.36
N LEU A 111 4.80 27.07 38.06
CA LEU A 111 6.03 26.50 37.52
C LEU A 111 5.75 25.58 36.36
N GLN A 112 4.75 24.72 36.44
CA GLN A 112 4.36 23.83 35.36
C GLN A 112 3.93 24.60 34.09
N GLN A 113 3.15 25.66 34.25
CA GLN A 113 2.76 26.56 33.15
C GLN A 113 3.97 27.19 32.46
N ALA A 114 4.93 27.70 33.24
CA ALA A 114 6.16 28.29 32.71
C ALA A 114 7.01 27.22 31.96
N GLN A 115 7.05 25.99 32.46
CA GLN A 115 7.76 24.89 31.81
C GLN A 115 7.12 24.48 30.45
N VAL A 116 5.79 24.44 30.38
CA VAL A 116 5.07 24.19 29.10
C VAL A 116 5.39 25.31 28.12
N ALA A 117 5.27 26.57 28.50
CA ALA A 117 5.59 27.70 27.64
C ALA A 117 7.05 27.68 27.13
N LEU A 118 7.98 27.19 27.95
CA LEU A 118 9.38 26.97 27.53
C LEU A 118 9.50 25.78 26.55
N ALA A 119 8.78 24.71 26.80
CA ALA A 119 8.80 23.52 25.91
C ALA A 119 8.27 23.88 24.52
N ASP A 120 7.24 24.71 24.41
CA ASP A 120 6.63 25.17 23.15
C ASP A 120 7.57 26.01 22.30
N ARG A 121 8.70 26.50 22.87
CA ARG A 121 9.77 27.17 22.12
C ARG A 121 10.65 26.21 21.31
N THR A 122 10.43 24.91 21.41
CA THR A 122 11.17 23.90 20.67
C THR A 122 10.21 23.03 19.89
N ILE A 123 10.20 23.16 18.59
CA ILE A 123 9.40 22.29 17.69
C ILE A 123 10.09 20.94 17.58
N ARG A 124 9.35 19.87 17.86
CA ARG A 124 9.85 18.49 17.85
C ARG A 124 9.08 17.64 16.86
N ALA A 125 9.73 16.57 16.36
CA ALA A 125 9.09 15.59 15.51
C ALA A 125 8.02 14.80 16.29
N PRO A 126 6.74 14.79 15.88
CA PRO A 126 5.68 14.04 16.58
C PRO A 126 5.80 12.54 16.40
N PHE A 127 6.41 12.10 15.32
CA PHE A 127 6.72 10.69 15.02
C PHE A 127 8.02 10.59 14.21
N SER A 128 8.57 9.38 14.09
CA SER A 128 9.78 9.14 13.30
C SER A 128 9.45 9.08 11.82
N GLY A 129 10.22 9.78 10.98
CA GLY A 129 9.98 9.85 9.54
C GLY A 129 11.02 10.70 8.82
N HIS A 130 10.76 10.96 7.55
CA HIS A 130 11.61 11.84 6.74
C HIS A 130 10.98 13.23 6.67
N ILE A 131 11.80 14.23 6.94
CA ILE A 131 11.39 15.63 6.90
C ILE A 131 11.59 16.20 5.50
N GLY A 132 10.64 17.01 5.04
CA GLY A 132 10.66 17.66 3.74
C GLY A 132 11.51 18.93 3.71
N LEU A 133 11.30 19.72 2.65
CA LEU A 133 11.89 21.04 2.50
C LEU A 133 11.33 22.00 3.57
N THR A 134 12.13 22.96 3.96
CA THR A 134 11.74 24.10 4.78
C THR A 134 12.18 25.38 4.10
N ASP A 135 11.34 26.40 4.21
CA ASP A 135 11.64 27.78 3.77
C ASP A 135 11.97 28.69 4.96
N VAL A 136 12.16 28.10 6.16
CA VAL A 136 12.41 28.83 7.39
C VAL A 136 13.89 28.82 7.73
N ASP A 137 14.44 30.01 7.90
CA ASP A 137 15.86 30.22 8.23
C ASP A 137 16.06 30.77 9.65
N PRO A 138 17.26 30.54 10.26
CA PRO A 138 17.64 31.23 11.49
C PRO A 138 17.59 32.76 11.35
N GLY A 139 16.84 33.42 12.24
CA GLY A 139 16.56 34.84 12.17
C GLY A 139 15.13 35.20 11.80
N ASP A 140 14.43 34.31 11.12
CA ASP A 140 13.06 34.50 10.69
C ASP A 140 12.08 34.61 11.87
N ARG A 141 10.95 35.23 11.61
CA ARG A 141 9.83 35.27 12.54
C ARG A 141 8.72 34.37 12.06
N VAL A 142 8.36 33.39 12.89
CA VAL A 142 7.32 32.41 12.61
C VAL A 142 6.12 32.58 13.54
N SER A 143 4.98 32.10 13.11
CA SER A 143 3.73 32.05 13.87
C SER A 143 3.12 30.63 13.78
N ASP A 144 2.04 30.39 14.50
CA ASP A 144 1.24 29.16 14.46
C ASP A 144 0.65 28.82 13.06
N ALA A 145 0.59 29.80 12.16
CA ALA A 145 0.20 29.62 10.75
C ALA A 145 1.39 29.37 9.82
N THR A 146 2.64 29.47 10.30
CA THR A 146 3.82 29.29 9.47
C THR A 146 4.18 27.81 9.35
N ALA A 147 4.02 27.22 8.16
CA ALA A 147 4.43 25.86 7.90
C ALA A 147 5.96 25.73 7.97
N ILE A 148 6.46 24.84 8.82
CA ILE A 148 7.91 24.61 8.97
C ILE A 148 8.41 23.59 7.96
N ALA A 149 7.82 22.39 7.94
CA ALA A 149 8.16 21.34 7.01
C ALA A 149 7.09 20.25 7.04
N GLN A 150 7.04 19.43 5.99
CA GLN A 150 6.25 18.20 5.95
C GLN A 150 7.08 17.07 6.58
N LEU A 151 6.46 16.26 7.44
CA LEU A 151 7.06 15.05 8.01
C LEU A 151 6.27 13.84 7.56
N ASP A 152 6.93 12.87 6.92
CA ASP A 152 6.31 11.70 6.33
C ASP A 152 6.94 10.39 6.84
N GLN A 153 6.11 9.50 7.37
CA GLN A 153 6.49 8.12 7.62
C GLN A 153 6.28 7.32 6.33
N ARG A 154 7.37 7.11 5.56
CA ARG A 154 7.32 6.54 4.22
C ARG A 154 8.03 5.20 4.03
N SER A 155 8.42 4.51 5.10
CA SER A 155 8.98 3.15 5.03
C SER A 155 8.00 2.14 4.39
N ARG A 156 6.72 2.44 4.48
CA ARG A 156 5.61 1.83 3.75
C ARG A 156 4.73 2.95 3.23
N LEU A 157 4.05 2.69 2.13
CA LEU A 157 3.09 3.65 1.55
C LEU A 157 1.74 2.98 1.37
N TYR A 158 0.69 3.76 1.43
CA TYR A 158 -0.63 3.38 0.99
C TYR A 158 -0.85 3.83 -0.45
N ILE A 159 -1.44 2.99 -1.26
CA ILE A 159 -1.90 3.32 -2.60
C ILE A 159 -3.42 3.33 -2.56
N ASP A 160 -4.02 4.50 -2.69
CA ASP A 160 -5.45 4.67 -2.80
C ASP A 160 -5.82 4.66 -4.29
N PHE A 161 -6.70 3.74 -4.69
CA PHE A 161 -7.12 3.61 -6.09
C PHE A 161 -8.63 3.33 -6.19
N PRO A 162 -9.29 3.86 -7.24
CA PRO A 162 -10.69 3.58 -7.52
C PRO A 162 -10.86 2.17 -8.08
N ALA A 163 -11.84 1.44 -7.59
CA ALA A 163 -12.23 0.14 -8.09
C ALA A 163 -13.73 0.13 -8.43
N PRO A 164 -14.14 -0.47 -9.57
CA PRO A 164 -15.54 -0.54 -9.95
C PRO A 164 -16.39 -1.34 -8.95
N GLU A 165 -17.64 -0.95 -8.73
CA GLU A 165 -18.59 -1.63 -7.84
C GLU A 165 -18.69 -3.14 -8.12
N GLU A 166 -18.59 -3.56 -9.38
CA GLU A 166 -18.68 -4.96 -9.80
C GLU A 166 -17.62 -5.87 -9.18
N VAL A 167 -16.49 -5.32 -8.74
CA VAL A 167 -15.39 -6.08 -8.14
C VAL A 167 -15.39 -6.05 -6.62
N PHE A 168 -16.31 -5.32 -6.01
CA PHE A 168 -16.38 -5.16 -4.55
C PHE A 168 -16.36 -6.51 -3.82
N ALA A 169 -17.19 -7.46 -4.24
CA ALA A 169 -17.27 -8.78 -3.64
C ALA A 169 -16.01 -9.66 -3.86
N SER A 170 -15.20 -9.33 -4.86
CA SER A 170 -13.99 -10.09 -5.22
C SER A 170 -12.70 -9.49 -4.66
N LEU A 171 -12.70 -8.21 -4.30
CA LEU A 171 -11.56 -7.53 -3.70
C LEU A 171 -11.62 -7.71 -2.18
N ARG A 172 -10.65 -8.41 -1.62
CA ARG A 172 -10.64 -8.78 -0.20
C ARG A 172 -9.41 -8.23 0.50
N GLU A 173 -9.59 -7.91 1.76
CA GLU A 173 -8.47 -7.59 2.65
C GLU A 173 -7.46 -8.74 2.68
N GLY A 174 -6.18 -8.41 2.68
CA GLY A 174 -5.08 -9.36 2.58
C GLY A 174 -4.74 -9.83 1.17
N GLN A 175 -5.56 -9.55 0.17
CA GLN A 175 -5.27 -9.89 -1.23
C GLN A 175 -4.06 -9.13 -1.74
N VAL A 176 -3.18 -9.84 -2.45
CA VAL A 176 -2.02 -9.23 -3.14
C VAL A 176 -2.46 -8.76 -4.51
N VAL A 177 -2.05 -7.56 -4.87
CA VAL A 177 -2.26 -6.93 -6.18
C VAL A 177 -0.91 -6.45 -6.71
N GLU A 178 -0.76 -6.43 -8.02
CA GLU A 178 0.45 -5.90 -8.66
C GLU A 178 0.37 -4.37 -8.72
N ALA A 179 1.45 -3.70 -8.31
CA ALA A 179 1.58 -2.25 -8.37
C ALA A 179 2.86 -1.87 -9.13
N VAL A 180 2.72 -0.99 -10.11
CA VAL A 180 3.82 -0.45 -10.92
C VAL A 180 3.79 1.06 -10.83
N ALA A 181 4.86 1.65 -10.28
CA ALA A 181 5.00 3.10 -10.26
C ALA A 181 5.24 3.63 -11.68
N PHE A 182 4.59 4.73 -12.07
CA PHE A 182 4.86 5.34 -13.38
C PHE A 182 6.28 5.87 -13.53
N SER A 183 6.95 6.18 -12.43
CA SER A 183 8.38 6.54 -12.40
C SER A 183 9.33 5.36 -12.65
N GLU A 184 8.86 4.10 -12.45
CA GLU A 184 9.63 2.87 -12.61
C GLU A 184 8.83 1.80 -13.37
N PRO A 185 8.51 1.99 -14.66
CA PRO A 185 7.58 1.13 -15.38
C PRO A 185 8.06 -0.31 -15.56
N GLY A 186 9.36 -0.57 -15.37
CA GLY A 186 9.95 -1.93 -15.44
C GLY A 186 9.94 -2.70 -14.12
N THR A 187 9.48 -2.09 -13.01
CA THR A 187 9.52 -2.72 -11.68
C THR A 187 8.12 -2.98 -11.19
N THR A 188 7.70 -4.25 -11.17
CA THR A 188 6.45 -4.68 -10.53
C THR A 188 6.73 -4.94 -9.05
N ARG A 189 5.89 -4.41 -8.20
CA ARG A 189 5.92 -4.59 -6.75
C ARG A 189 4.60 -5.17 -6.28
N ASP A 190 4.65 -6.02 -5.27
CA ASP A 190 3.45 -6.54 -4.62
C ASP A 190 2.92 -5.50 -3.64
N ALA A 191 1.63 -5.20 -3.75
CA ALA A 191 0.89 -4.41 -2.78
C ALA A 191 -0.23 -5.27 -2.18
N ARG A 192 -0.53 -5.07 -0.90
CA ARG A 192 -1.54 -5.84 -0.18
C ARG A 192 -2.73 -4.97 0.13
N ILE A 193 -3.93 -5.39 -0.27
CA ILE A 193 -5.18 -4.70 0.11
C ILE A 193 -5.33 -4.73 1.63
N ILE A 194 -5.49 -3.55 2.23
CA ILE A 194 -5.68 -3.40 3.68
C ILE A 194 -7.08 -2.93 4.05
N SER A 195 -7.75 -2.21 3.15
CA SER A 195 -9.13 -1.77 3.38
C SER A 195 -9.80 -1.36 2.06
N THR A 196 -11.11 -1.32 2.10
CA THR A 196 -11.95 -0.70 1.07
C THR A 196 -12.85 0.33 1.72
N ASP A 197 -13.20 1.39 1.00
CA ASP A 197 -14.14 2.40 1.50
C ASP A 197 -15.51 1.75 1.77
N SER A 198 -16.20 2.29 2.75
CA SER A 198 -17.56 1.87 3.14
C SER A 198 -18.63 2.39 2.18
N SER A 199 -18.31 3.33 1.30
CA SER A 199 -19.22 3.99 0.39
C SER A 199 -18.82 3.86 -1.08
N ILE A 200 -19.81 3.82 -1.95
CA ILE A 200 -19.66 3.85 -3.40
C ILE A 200 -20.03 5.25 -3.87
N THR A 201 -19.17 5.86 -4.68
CA THR A 201 -19.44 7.17 -5.28
C THR A 201 -20.52 7.01 -6.34
N ASN A 202 -21.66 7.71 -6.20
CA ASN A 202 -22.84 7.54 -7.05
C ASN A 202 -22.57 7.88 -8.52
N ASP A 203 -21.77 8.91 -8.79
CA ASP A 203 -21.52 9.42 -10.15
C ASP A 203 -20.62 8.48 -10.96
N SER A 204 -19.60 7.89 -10.33
CA SER A 204 -18.61 7.05 -11.01
C SER A 204 -18.84 5.55 -10.81
N ARG A 205 -19.75 5.15 -9.91
CA ARG A 205 -19.94 3.76 -9.49
C ARG A 205 -18.67 3.05 -9.07
N ASN A 206 -17.76 3.80 -8.44
CA ASN A 206 -16.49 3.31 -7.92
C ASN A 206 -16.46 3.45 -6.40
N PHE A 207 -15.72 2.55 -5.75
CA PHE A 207 -15.28 2.69 -4.36
C PHE A 207 -13.76 2.84 -4.32
N THR A 208 -13.24 3.42 -3.25
CA THR A 208 -11.79 3.52 -3.05
C THR A 208 -11.29 2.26 -2.36
N ALA A 209 -10.30 1.60 -2.95
CA ALA A 209 -9.54 0.55 -2.30
C ALA A 209 -8.16 1.08 -1.90
N ARG A 210 -7.66 0.63 -0.77
CA ARG A 210 -6.35 0.97 -0.25
C ARG A 210 -5.46 -0.27 -0.17
N ALA A 211 -4.30 -0.20 -0.80
CA ALA A 211 -3.27 -1.21 -0.70
C ALA A 211 -2.02 -0.66 0.00
N GLU A 212 -1.36 -1.49 0.79
CA GLU A 212 -0.07 -1.19 1.40
C GLU A 212 1.06 -1.75 0.54
N ILE A 213 2.08 -0.93 0.29
CA ILE A 213 3.30 -1.31 -0.43
C ILE A 213 4.53 -1.01 0.44
N SER A 214 5.50 -1.93 0.44
CA SER A 214 6.79 -1.71 1.11
C SER A 214 7.65 -0.71 0.35
N ASN A 215 8.36 0.14 1.07
CA ASN A 215 9.30 1.12 0.53
C ASN A 215 10.61 1.13 1.34
N SER A 216 11.11 -0.07 1.66
CA SER A 216 12.34 -0.24 2.45
C SER A 216 13.60 0.29 1.77
N ASP A 217 13.56 0.43 0.44
CA ASP A 217 14.61 1.01 -0.40
C ASP A 217 14.52 2.54 -0.54
N ASP A 218 13.51 3.16 0.08
CA ASP A 218 13.21 4.60 0.08
C ASP A 218 13.15 5.24 -1.34
N ARG A 219 12.75 4.46 -2.37
CA ARG A 219 12.66 4.95 -3.75
C ARG A 219 11.30 5.56 -4.08
N LEU A 220 10.27 5.18 -3.35
CA LEU A 220 8.91 5.68 -3.56
C LEU A 220 8.66 6.92 -2.71
N ARG A 221 7.81 7.82 -3.21
CA ARG A 221 7.42 9.06 -2.52
C ARG A 221 5.90 9.18 -2.44
N PRO A 222 5.36 9.74 -1.36
CA PRO A 222 3.96 10.18 -1.33
C PRO A 222 3.67 11.09 -2.54
N GLY A 223 2.47 10.96 -3.11
CA GLY A 223 2.07 11.68 -4.33
C GLY A 223 2.40 10.97 -5.65
N MET A 224 3.25 9.92 -5.65
CA MET A 224 3.51 9.14 -6.87
C MET A 224 2.27 8.38 -7.32
N SER A 225 2.10 8.30 -8.64
CA SER A 225 1.02 7.53 -9.28
C SER A 225 1.46 6.11 -9.58
N PHE A 226 0.54 5.17 -9.38
CA PHE A 226 0.74 3.73 -9.59
C PHE A 226 -0.33 3.18 -10.51
N ARG A 227 0.07 2.28 -11.41
CA ARG A 227 -0.85 1.34 -12.03
C ARG A 227 -1.01 0.15 -11.11
N VAL A 228 -2.22 -0.06 -10.63
CA VAL A 228 -2.59 -1.22 -9.81
C VAL A 228 -3.34 -2.20 -10.67
N THR A 229 -2.90 -3.45 -10.69
CA THR A 229 -3.51 -4.52 -11.46
C THR A 229 -3.98 -5.63 -10.53
N PHE A 230 -5.21 -6.05 -10.68
CA PHE A 230 -5.77 -7.18 -9.96
C PHE A 230 -6.65 -8.02 -10.86
N THR A 231 -6.83 -9.29 -10.48
CA THR A 231 -7.59 -10.25 -11.27
C THR A 231 -8.90 -10.59 -10.59
N ARG A 232 -9.99 -10.49 -11.33
CA ARG A 232 -11.29 -11.00 -10.95
C ARG A 232 -11.50 -12.37 -11.56
N ASN A 233 -11.81 -13.35 -10.74
CA ASN A 233 -12.25 -14.67 -11.18
C ASN A 233 -13.77 -14.63 -11.41
N ASN A 234 -14.17 -14.75 -12.67
CA ASN A 234 -15.57 -14.87 -13.06
C ASN A 234 -16.02 -16.34 -12.98
N THR A 235 -17.26 -16.60 -13.40
CA THR A 235 -17.81 -17.96 -13.51
C THR A 235 -16.89 -18.84 -14.32
N SER A 236 -16.68 -20.09 -13.88
CA SER A 236 -15.90 -21.06 -14.65
C SER A 236 -16.62 -21.40 -15.94
N ARG A 237 -15.89 -21.35 -17.07
CA ARG A 237 -16.40 -21.67 -18.39
C ARG A 237 -15.71 -22.89 -18.98
N PRO A 238 -16.36 -23.61 -19.91
CA PRO A 238 -15.71 -24.69 -20.67
C PRO A 238 -14.49 -24.18 -21.43
N SER A 239 -13.36 -24.85 -21.22
CA SER A 239 -12.11 -24.62 -21.96
C SER A 239 -11.91 -25.71 -22.98
N VAL A 240 -11.64 -25.29 -24.19
CA VAL A 240 -11.36 -26.17 -25.32
C VAL A 240 -10.08 -25.72 -26.03
N PRO A 241 -9.28 -26.63 -26.62
CA PRO A 241 -8.16 -26.25 -27.48
C PRO A 241 -8.62 -25.35 -28.63
N GLU A 242 -7.84 -24.34 -28.99
CA GLU A 242 -8.18 -23.44 -30.09
C GLU A 242 -8.38 -24.17 -31.42
N GLU A 243 -7.65 -25.26 -31.65
CA GLU A 243 -7.77 -26.12 -32.82
C GLU A 243 -9.15 -26.80 -32.94
N ALA A 244 -9.93 -26.87 -31.89
CA ALA A 244 -11.28 -27.44 -31.89
C ALA A 244 -12.34 -26.46 -32.40
N ILE A 245 -12.03 -25.16 -32.51
CA ILE A 245 -12.96 -24.12 -32.96
C ILE A 245 -13.06 -24.15 -34.49
N VAL A 246 -14.27 -24.28 -34.99
CA VAL A 246 -14.58 -24.21 -36.43
C VAL A 246 -15.40 -22.96 -36.69
N TRP A 247 -14.97 -22.19 -37.68
CA TRP A 247 -15.67 -20.99 -38.13
C TRP A 247 -16.55 -21.33 -39.32
N GLY A 248 -17.79 -20.91 -39.30
CA GLY A 248 -18.76 -21.13 -40.37
C GLY A 248 -19.60 -19.87 -40.61
N GLY A 249 -20.47 -19.88 -41.61
CA GLY A 249 -21.35 -18.75 -41.94
C GLY A 249 -22.30 -18.33 -40.81
N GLU A 250 -22.59 -19.23 -39.86
CA GLU A 250 -23.45 -18.99 -38.70
C GLU A 250 -22.67 -18.71 -37.41
N GLY A 251 -21.36 -18.43 -37.50
CA GLY A 251 -20.49 -18.20 -36.35
C GLY A 251 -19.58 -19.36 -35.99
N SER A 252 -19.00 -19.30 -34.78
CA SER A 252 -18.11 -20.32 -34.26
C SER A 252 -18.88 -21.48 -33.64
N HIS A 253 -18.36 -22.72 -33.88
CA HIS A 253 -18.91 -23.96 -33.32
C HIS A 253 -17.80 -24.96 -33.03
N ILE A 254 -18.10 -25.94 -32.21
CA ILE A 254 -17.26 -27.11 -31.93
C ILE A 254 -18.03 -28.39 -32.19
N PHE A 255 -17.32 -29.50 -32.37
CA PHE A 255 -17.93 -30.81 -32.41
C PHE A 255 -17.67 -31.56 -31.11
N VAL A 256 -18.76 -31.91 -30.42
CA VAL A 256 -18.74 -32.70 -29.19
C VAL A 256 -19.11 -34.13 -29.49
N VAL A 257 -18.42 -35.09 -28.92
CA VAL A 257 -18.76 -36.52 -29.07
C VAL A 257 -19.83 -36.90 -28.05
N ARG A 258 -21.02 -37.22 -28.53
CA ARG A 258 -22.15 -37.74 -27.72
C ARG A 258 -22.67 -39.05 -28.37
N ASP A 259 -22.79 -40.09 -27.60
CA ASP A 259 -23.25 -41.41 -28.05
C ASP A 259 -22.52 -41.94 -29.27
N GLY A 260 -21.19 -41.70 -29.36
CA GLY A 260 -20.35 -42.11 -30.45
C GLY A 260 -20.54 -41.32 -31.76
N LYS A 261 -21.29 -40.27 -31.76
CA LYS A 261 -21.52 -39.35 -32.88
C LYS A 261 -20.97 -37.94 -32.60
N ALA A 262 -20.58 -37.25 -33.68
CA ALA A 262 -20.25 -35.83 -33.61
C ALA A 262 -21.52 -34.99 -33.57
N VAL A 263 -21.64 -34.16 -32.58
CA VAL A 263 -22.72 -33.19 -32.43
C VAL A 263 -22.17 -31.79 -32.56
N ARG A 264 -22.67 -31.02 -33.53
CA ARG A 264 -22.31 -29.63 -33.72
C ARG A 264 -22.90 -28.76 -32.58
N VAL A 265 -22.07 -28.08 -31.84
CA VAL A 265 -22.49 -27.18 -30.75
C VAL A 265 -22.04 -25.77 -31.10
N PRO A 266 -22.97 -24.82 -31.31
CA PRO A 266 -22.64 -23.40 -31.44
C PRO A 266 -22.02 -22.91 -30.15
N VAL A 267 -20.94 -22.10 -30.24
CA VAL A 267 -20.25 -21.55 -29.10
C VAL A 267 -19.86 -20.10 -29.37
N THR A 268 -19.87 -19.30 -28.33
CA THR A 268 -19.31 -17.93 -28.35
C THR A 268 -17.98 -17.95 -27.62
N ILE A 269 -16.94 -17.42 -28.25
CA ILE A 269 -15.62 -17.29 -27.63
C ILE A 269 -15.65 -16.13 -26.64
N THR A 270 -15.33 -16.38 -25.36
CA THR A 270 -15.29 -15.35 -24.33
C THR A 270 -13.85 -14.91 -24.00
N SER A 271 -12.88 -15.85 -24.06
CA SER A 271 -11.48 -15.54 -23.79
C SER A 271 -10.55 -16.53 -24.48
N ARG A 272 -9.32 -16.10 -24.79
CA ARG A 272 -8.24 -16.93 -25.33
C ARG A 272 -6.99 -16.78 -24.49
N ARG A 273 -6.38 -17.92 -24.12
CA ARG A 273 -5.17 -17.95 -23.32
C ARG A 273 -4.40 -19.24 -23.54
N ASP A 274 -3.10 -19.15 -23.79
CA ASP A 274 -2.17 -20.28 -23.85
C ASP A 274 -2.64 -21.43 -24.76
N GLY A 275 -3.19 -21.11 -25.96
CA GLY A 275 -3.71 -22.12 -26.91
C GLY A 275 -5.04 -22.74 -26.48
N GLN A 276 -5.64 -22.30 -25.40
CA GLN A 276 -6.96 -22.67 -24.91
C GLN A 276 -7.95 -21.54 -25.15
N VAL A 277 -9.20 -21.88 -25.38
CA VAL A 277 -10.30 -20.95 -25.62
C VAL A 277 -11.41 -21.24 -24.64
N LEU A 278 -11.82 -20.24 -23.88
CA LEU A 278 -13.03 -20.30 -23.05
C LEU A 278 -14.24 -20.00 -23.91
N VAL A 279 -15.23 -20.87 -23.82
CA VAL A 279 -16.43 -20.80 -24.67
C VAL A 279 -17.70 -20.74 -23.81
N ASP A 280 -18.68 -20.00 -24.32
CA ASP A 280 -20.07 -20.01 -23.85
C ASP A 280 -20.91 -20.83 -24.84
N GLY A 281 -21.64 -21.82 -24.34
CA GLY A 281 -22.44 -22.70 -25.15
C GLY A 281 -22.92 -23.91 -24.37
N LYS A 282 -23.69 -24.79 -25.02
CA LYS A 282 -24.20 -26.03 -24.41
C LYS A 282 -23.12 -27.13 -24.33
N VAL A 283 -22.01 -26.81 -23.65
CA VAL A 283 -20.85 -27.68 -23.44
C VAL A 283 -20.71 -27.93 -21.93
N ASN A 284 -20.62 -29.19 -21.57
CA ASN A 284 -20.50 -29.58 -20.15
C ASN A 284 -19.07 -29.97 -19.79
N ALA A 285 -18.74 -29.90 -18.49
CA ALA A 285 -17.52 -30.51 -17.97
C ALA A 285 -17.50 -31.99 -18.32
N ARG A 286 -16.32 -32.51 -18.79
CA ARG A 286 -16.08 -33.85 -19.23
C ARG A 286 -16.66 -34.23 -20.63
N ASP A 287 -17.36 -33.31 -21.33
CA ASP A 287 -17.64 -33.54 -22.75
C ASP A 287 -16.30 -33.75 -23.49
N ARG A 288 -16.34 -34.51 -24.56
CA ARG A 288 -15.17 -34.81 -25.43
C ARG A 288 -15.30 -34.00 -26.70
N VAL A 289 -14.37 -33.08 -26.92
CA VAL A 289 -14.36 -32.21 -28.11
C VAL A 289 -13.34 -32.71 -29.12
N ILE A 290 -13.73 -32.72 -30.38
CA ILE A 290 -12.85 -33.16 -31.48
C ILE A 290 -11.83 -32.07 -31.78
N VAL A 291 -10.54 -32.40 -31.67
CA VAL A 291 -9.42 -31.46 -31.88
C VAL A 291 -8.78 -31.68 -33.24
N LYS A 292 -8.45 -32.95 -33.60
CA LYS A 292 -7.82 -33.23 -34.90
C LYS A 292 -8.79 -33.91 -35.87
N GLY A 293 -8.80 -33.37 -37.10
CA GLY A 293 -9.66 -33.84 -38.17
C GLY A 293 -11.05 -33.20 -38.21
N VAL A 294 -11.24 -32.14 -37.45
CA VAL A 294 -12.51 -31.41 -37.27
C VAL A 294 -13.10 -30.93 -38.61
N GLN A 295 -12.27 -30.52 -39.58
CA GLN A 295 -12.70 -30.02 -40.90
C GLN A 295 -13.40 -31.08 -41.77
N LYS A 296 -13.24 -32.35 -41.45
CA LYS A 296 -13.85 -33.48 -42.21
C LYS A 296 -15.09 -34.02 -41.49
N VAL A 297 -15.50 -33.42 -40.37
CA VAL A 297 -16.61 -33.87 -39.53
C VAL A 297 -17.90 -33.22 -40.00
N ARG A 298 -18.97 -34.00 -40.08
CA ARG A 298 -20.33 -33.50 -40.29
C ARG A 298 -21.19 -33.78 -39.06
N ASP A 299 -22.17 -32.95 -38.84
CA ASP A 299 -23.12 -33.15 -37.75
C ASP A 299 -23.82 -34.52 -37.84
N GLY A 300 -23.96 -35.22 -36.74
CA GLY A 300 -24.56 -36.56 -36.65
C GLY A 300 -23.64 -37.71 -37.12
N GLN A 301 -22.43 -37.44 -37.60
CA GLN A 301 -21.51 -38.47 -38.14
C GLN A 301 -21.01 -39.38 -37.01
N ALA A 302 -21.06 -40.71 -37.23
CA ALA A 302 -20.44 -41.70 -36.34
C ALA A 302 -18.91 -41.54 -36.33
N ILE A 303 -18.30 -41.52 -35.14
CA ILE A 303 -16.87 -41.23 -34.97
C ILE A 303 -16.15 -42.39 -34.30
N ARG A 304 -15.03 -42.81 -34.89
CA ARG A 304 -14.07 -43.69 -34.24
C ARG A 304 -12.92 -42.87 -33.66
N LEU A 305 -12.85 -42.80 -32.32
CA LEU A 305 -11.79 -42.08 -31.61
C LEU A 305 -10.52 -42.92 -31.60
N VAL A 306 -9.42 -42.29 -31.96
CA VAL A 306 -8.08 -42.86 -31.82
C VAL A 306 -7.47 -42.23 -30.57
N ARG A 307 -6.93 -43.05 -29.68
CA ARG A 307 -6.19 -42.52 -28.52
C ARG A 307 -4.96 -41.75 -29.01
N PRO A 308 -4.67 -40.55 -28.49
CA PRO A 308 -3.42 -39.89 -28.85
C PRO A 308 -2.25 -40.77 -28.39
N THR A 309 -1.41 -41.18 -29.33
CA THR A 309 -0.11 -41.78 -28.99
C THR A 309 0.74 -40.67 -28.38
N ARG A 310 1.07 -40.80 -27.11
CA ARG A 310 2.08 -39.94 -26.50
C ARG A 310 3.37 -40.21 -27.26
N VAL A 311 3.85 -39.22 -28.03
CA VAL A 311 5.23 -39.23 -28.53
C VAL A 311 6.08 -38.97 -27.27
N PRO A 312 7.02 -39.86 -26.91
CA PRO A 312 7.99 -39.56 -25.86
C PRO A 312 8.77 -38.34 -26.32
N ALA A 313 9.08 -37.44 -25.39
CA ALA A 313 10.06 -36.40 -25.66
C ALA A 313 11.39 -37.12 -25.98
N GLU A 314 11.78 -37.11 -27.26
CA GLU A 314 13.10 -37.56 -27.67
C GLU A 314 14.10 -36.63 -27.00
N ASP A 315 15.02 -37.22 -26.22
CA ASP A 315 16.19 -36.55 -25.68
C ASP A 315 16.97 -35.95 -26.84
N VAL A 316 16.88 -34.65 -26.99
CA VAL A 316 17.79 -33.90 -27.87
C VAL A 316 19.12 -33.83 -27.14
N GLU A 317 19.96 -34.85 -27.33
CA GLU A 317 21.38 -34.78 -27.01
C GLU A 317 22.01 -33.63 -27.80
N LEU A 318 22.30 -32.54 -27.06
CA LEU A 318 23.16 -31.49 -27.56
C LEU A 318 24.58 -32.04 -27.72
N ARG A 319 24.95 -32.39 -28.95
CA ARG A 319 26.33 -32.66 -29.31
C ARG A 319 27.15 -31.39 -29.08
N PRO A 320 28.26 -31.45 -28.31
CA PRO A 320 29.17 -30.35 -28.19
C PRO A 320 29.86 -30.08 -29.55
N SER A 321 29.72 -28.88 -30.09
CA SER A 321 30.40 -28.40 -31.28
C SER A 321 31.91 -28.43 -31.05
N GLY A 322 32.60 -29.16 -31.93
CA GLY A 322 34.00 -29.47 -31.88
C GLY A 322 34.92 -28.26 -31.86
N GLN A 323 36.00 -28.50 -31.19
CA GLN A 323 37.22 -27.72 -31.19
C GLN A 323 37.73 -27.50 -32.62
N SER A 324 37.92 -26.26 -33.00
CA SER A 324 38.70 -25.85 -34.16
C SER A 324 40.17 -25.84 -33.74
N GLU A 325 40.91 -26.81 -34.27
CA GLU A 325 42.40 -26.83 -34.21
C GLU A 325 42.98 -25.57 -34.87
N ALA A 326 43.87 -24.94 -34.14
CA ALA A 326 44.78 -23.93 -34.68
C ALA A 326 45.86 -24.64 -35.50
N GLY A 327 45.84 -24.45 -36.81
CA GLY A 327 46.97 -24.73 -37.72
C GLY A 327 47.98 -23.58 -37.64
N ASN A 328 49.16 -23.95 -37.16
CA ASN A 328 50.42 -23.17 -37.25
C ASN A 328 51.00 -23.39 -38.65
N ASP A 329 51.35 -22.30 -39.36
CA ASP A 329 52.51 -22.19 -40.27
C ASP A 329 52.67 -20.72 -40.62
N GLY A 330 53.79 -20.06 -40.31
CA GLY A 330 55.09 -20.09 -40.92
C GLY A 330 55.18 -19.06 -42.05
N GLY A 331 55.86 -17.91 -41.82
CA GLY A 331 56.23 -16.92 -42.81
C GLY A 331 56.55 -15.56 -42.19
#